data_35e8d95a09496eefea3cbdece5ab40a2
#
_entry.id   35e8d95a09496eefea3cbdece5ab40a2
#
_cell.length_a   1.000
_cell.length_b   1.000
_cell.length_c   1.000
_cell.angle_alpha   90.00
_cell.angle_beta   90.00
_cell.angle_gamma   90.00
#
_symmetry.space_group_name_H-M   'P 1'
#
loop_
_entity.id
_entity.type
_entity.pdbx_description
1 polymer ?
#
loop_
_entity_poly.entity_id
_entity_poly.type
_entity_poly.pdbx_seq_one_letter_code
_entity_poly.pdbx_strand_id
1 'polypeptide(L)'
;NFANSFDEIIDNNQYISIYWQRNHTELYNLDDLKYFEANLSKGEHKIKIEYLANVWVDNSNWVKEYCFLYSLAPAKYWKSFGSLTITVFQDGQLKPITTNLGNPKEGKIGAISTWSFNELPSDMIQIKYKTLISQTAKTLISIEPFGIMIYCGFLLFIIHIVLIFWYRKINITRKQSWVVILGSILVPIIMLYCYMKSYAFIDNLIGIAASKRHGYYILIIVVYPVMLIVYMLITWVIDIIIRKKLAKNTK
;
A
#
# COMPACT_ATOMS: atom_id res chain seq x y z
N ASN A 1 27.34 19.45 -24.07
CA ASN A 1 27.85 19.99 -22.81
C ASN A 1 27.37 19.16 -21.63
N PHE A 2 27.89 17.96 -21.53
CA PHE A 2 27.59 17.04 -20.42
C PHE A 2 28.12 17.59 -19.08
N ALA A 3 29.22 18.35 -19.13
CA ALA A 3 29.85 18.91 -17.94
C ALA A 3 29.01 19.95 -17.17
N ASN A 4 28.03 20.56 -17.82
CA ASN A 4 27.17 21.57 -17.18
C ASN A 4 25.92 21.01 -16.50
N SER A 5 25.74 19.69 -16.50
CA SER A 5 24.61 19.02 -15.78
C SER A 5 25.01 18.48 -14.41
N PHE A 6 26.28 18.60 -14.02
CA PHE A 6 26.78 18.24 -12.69
C PHE A 6 26.99 19.50 -11.88
N ASP A 7 25.98 19.87 -11.07
CA ASP A 7 26.03 21.18 -10.41
C ASP A 7 26.77 21.16 -9.08
N GLU A 8 26.96 20.02 -8.41
CA GLU A 8 27.76 19.96 -7.19
C GLU A 8 28.23 18.55 -6.85
N ILE A 9 29.48 18.39 -6.47
CA ILE A 9 30.02 17.24 -5.78
C ILE A 9 29.78 17.49 -4.30
N ILE A 10 28.86 16.74 -3.70
CA ILE A 10 28.52 16.89 -2.30
C ILE A 10 29.26 15.83 -1.49
N ASP A 11 29.84 16.28 -0.38
CA ASP A 11 30.43 15.47 0.67
C ASP A 11 31.57 14.50 0.22
N ASN A 12 32.81 14.87 0.47
CA ASN A 12 34.02 14.07 0.26
C ASN A 12 34.20 13.46 -1.14
N ASN A 13 33.66 14.05 -2.19
CA ASN A 13 33.67 13.53 -3.57
C ASN A 13 33.00 12.14 -3.74
N GLN A 14 32.13 11.73 -2.82
CA GLN A 14 31.52 10.42 -2.85
C GLN A 14 30.13 10.42 -3.52
N TYR A 15 29.48 11.58 -3.61
CA TYR A 15 28.19 11.75 -4.22
C TYR A 15 28.17 12.85 -5.27
N ILE A 16 27.38 12.64 -6.32
CA ILE A 16 27.07 13.68 -7.32
C ILE A 16 25.55 13.90 -7.34
N SER A 17 25.16 15.16 -7.53
CA SER A 17 23.76 15.49 -7.80
C SER A 17 23.53 15.59 -9.30
N ILE A 18 22.48 14.94 -9.80
CA ILE A 18 22.09 14.99 -11.19
C ILE A 18 20.71 15.60 -11.30
N TYR A 19 20.59 16.70 -12.05
CA TYR A 19 19.31 17.33 -12.35
C TYR A 19 18.70 16.68 -13.59
N TRP A 20 17.66 15.89 -13.40
CA TRP A 20 16.94 15.25 -14.50
C TRP A 20 15.86 16.13 -15.13
N GLN A 21 15.25 16.98 -14.30
CA GLN A 21 14.28 18.00 -14.69
C GLN A 21 14.38 19.18 -13.72
N ARG A 22 13.82 20.33 -14.10
CA ARG A 22 13.92 21.58 -13.34
C ARG A 22 13.63 21.53 -11.83
N ASN A 23 13.03 20.47 -11.31
CA ASN A 23 12.60 20.36 -9.90
C ASN A 23 12.98 19.06 -9.21
N HIS A 24 13.78 18.16 -9.81
CA HIS A 24 14.20 16.92 -9.18
C HIS A 24 15.71 16.80 -9.20
N THR A 25 16.30 16.80 -8.00
CA THR A 25 17.70 16.50 -7.76
C THR A 25 17.79 15.11 -7.16
N GLU A 26 18.53 14.20 -7.79
CA GLU A 26 18.82 12.89 -7.24
C GLU A 26 20.31 12.82 -6.89
N LEU A 27 20.61 12.26 -5.72
CA LEU A 27 21.98 12.03 -5.26
C LEU A 27 22.40 10.62 -5.64
N TYR A 28 23.51 10.51 -6.35
CA TYR A 28 24.10 9.23 -6.73
C TYR A 28 25.43 9.04 -6.02
N ASN A 29 25.61 7.85 -5.43
CA ASN A 29 26.91 7.45 -4.92
C ASN A 29 27.83 7.09 -6.10
N LEU A 30 29.00 7.68 -6.17
CA LEU A 30 29.97 7.42 -7.23
C LEU A 30 30.46 5.96 -7.22
N ASP A 31 30.49 5.30 -6.08
CA ASP A 31 30.86 3.88 -5.97
C ASP A 31 29.88 2.95 -6.67
N ASP A 32 28.62 3.38 -6.88
CA ASP A 32 27.60 2.62 -7.59
C ASP A 32 27.70 2.78 -9.12
N LEU A 33 28.46 3.77 -9.59
CA LEU A 33 28.66 4.01 -11.03
C LEU A 33 29.69 3.03 -11.57
N LYS A 34 29.34 2.38 -12.67
CA LYS A 34 30.26 1.53 -13.43
C LYS A 34 30.67 2.26 -14.71
N TYR A 35 31.97 2.36 -14.90
CA TYR A 35 32.57 3.03 -16.03
C TYR A 35 33.42 2.03 -16.83
N PHE A 36 33.41 2.16 -18.16
CA PHE A 36 34.32 1.44 -19.03
C PHE A 36 34.69 2.33 -20.22
N GLU A 37 35.90 2.14 -20.71
CA GLU A 37 36.38 2.73 -21.96
C GLU A 37 36.59 1.62 -23.01
N ALA A 38 36.24 1.90 -24.25
CA ALA A 38 36.48 1.01 -25.37
C ALA A 38 36.98 1.81 -26.59
N ASN A 39 38.14 1.45 -27.11
CA ASN A 39 38.65 1.98 -28.36
C ASN A 39 38.07 1.17 -29.52
N LEU A 40 37.12 1.77 -30.23
CA LEU A 40 36.47 1.14 -31.36
C LEU A 40 37.13 1.58 -32.67
N SER A 41 37.50 0.59 -33.51
CA SER A 41 37.98 0.85 -34.89
C SER A 41 36.83 1.35 -35.75
N LYS A 42 37.11 1.84 -36.96
CA LYS A 42 36.04 2.18 -37.92
C LYS A 42 35.29 0.91 -38.36
N GLY A 43 33.95 0.91 -38.24
CA GLY A 43 33.08 -0.21 -38.62
C GLY A 43 31.85 -0.36 -37.74
N GLU A 44 31.14 -1.45 -37.92
CA GLU A 44 30.02 -1.84 -37.07
C GLU A 44 30.52 -2.59 -35.83
N HIS A 45 30.01 -2.22 -34.66
CA HIS A 45 30.33 -2.86 -33.40
C HIS A 45 29.08 -3.20 -32.63
N LYS A 46 29.07 -4.38 -31.99
CA LYS A 46 28.02 -4.83 -31.11
C LYS A 46 28.52 -4.77 -29.67
N ILE A 47 27.95 -3.86 -28.89
CA ILE A 47 28.24 -3.75 -27.45
C ILE A 47 27.07 -4.41 -26.71
N LYS A 48 27.38 -5.37 -25.81
CA LYS A 48 26.42 -5.99 -24.90
C LYS A 48 26.74 -5.57 -23.47
N ILE A 49 25.75 -5.01 -22.78
CA ILE A 49 25.84 -4.63 -21.37
C ILE A 49 24.80 -5.43 -20.61
N GLU A 50 25.24 -6.14 -19.58
CA GLU A 50 24.37 -6.90 -18.68
C GLU A 50 24.61 -6.42 -17.24
N TYR A 51 23.55 -6.16 -16.51
CA TYR A 51 23.64 -5.77 -15.11
C TYR A 51 22.37 -6.14 -14.34
N LEU A 52 22.52 -6.25 -13.03
CA LEU A 52 21.41 -6.36 -12.09
C LEU A 52 21.13 -4.98 -11.52
N ALA A 53 19.89 -4.57 -11.53
CA ALA A 53 19.45 -3.30 -10.95
C ALA A 53 18.41 -3.52 -9.87
N ASN A 54 18.54 -2.80 -8.79
CA ASN A 54 17.49 -2.71 -7.79
C ASN A 54 16.33 -1.86 -8.35
N VAL A 55 15.12 -2.27 -8.04
CA VAL A 55 13.91 -1.53 -8.39
C VAL A 55 13.49 -0.66 -7.22
N TRP A 56 12.93 0.49 -7.51
CA TRP A 56 12.28 1.29 -6.48
C TRP A 56 11.02 0.58 -5.98
N VAL A 57 10.79 0.64 -4.66
CA VAL A 57 9.64 0.02 -4.01
C VAL A 57 8.78 1.10 -3.36
N ASP A 58 7.58 1.29 -3.87
CA ASP A 58 6.56 2.11 -3.23
C ASP A 58 5.77 1.26 -2.22
N ASN A 59 5.83 1.67 -0.95
CA ASN A 59 5.15 1.05 0.17
C ASN A 59 3.96 1.90 0.68
N SER A 60 3.47 2.86 -0.07
CA SER A 60 2.37 3.75 0.36
C SER A 60 1.02 3.04 0.41
N ASN A 61 0.86 1.95 -0.35
CA ASN A 61 -0.36 1.14 -0.42
C ASN A 61 -0.23 -0.17 0.37
N TRP A 62 -1.31 -0.93 0.50
CA TRP A 62 -1.31 -2.25 1.13
C TRP A 62 -0.36 -3.24 0.49
N VAL A 63 -0.26 -3.20 -0.83
CA VAL A 63 0.60 -4.06 -1.64
C VAL A 63 1.74 -3.24 -2.20
N LYS A 64 2.97 -3.72 -2.03
CA LYS A 64 4.16 -3.10 -2.60
C LYS A 64 4.01 -2.94 -4.11
N GLU A 65 4.31 -1.74 -4.59
CA GLU A 65 4.45 -1.46 -6.00
C GLU A 65 5.92 -1.30 -6.33
N TYR A 66 6.37 -2.01 -7.33
CA TYR A 66 7.75 -1.97 -7.81
C TYR A 66 7.80 -1.09 -9.06
N CYS A 67 8.78 -0.22 -9.12
CA CYS A 67 8.99 0.67 -10.25
C CYS A 67 10.41 0.49 -10.78
N PHE A 68 10.49 -0.02 -12.02
CA PHE A 68 11.74 -0.05 -12.77
C PHE A 68 11.84 1.22 -13.60
N LEU A 69 12.95 1.92 -13.46
CA LEU A 69 13.28 3.15 -14.17
C LEU A 69 14.56 2.92 -14.97
N TYR A 70 14.55 3.26 -16.25
CA TYR A 70 15.72 3.20 -17.11
C TYR A 70 15.83 4.49 -17.93
N SER A 71 16.94 5.19 -17.79
CA SER A 71 17.16 6.45 -18.50
C SER A 71 17.60 6.24 -19.93
N LEU A 72 16.88 6.84 -20.86
CA LEU A 72 17.25 6.97 -22.25
C LEU A 72 17.85 8.33 -22.57
N ALA A 73 17.90 9.25 -21.61
CA ALA A 73 18.41 10.61 -21.79
C ALA A 73 19.82 10.68 -22.42
N PRO A 74 20.78 9.79 -22.12
CA PRO A 74 22.09 9.78 -22.76
C PRO A 74 22.03 9.63 -24.29
N ALA A 75 21.02 8.94 -24.82
CA ALA A 75 20.88 8.73 -26.27
C ALA A 75 20.56 10.03 -27.04
N LYS A 76 20.07 11.07 -26.37
CA LYS A 76 19.86 12.42 -26.97
C LYS A 76 21.16 13.07 -27.45
N TYR A 77 22.27 12.69 -26.87
CA TYR A 77 23.58 13.24 -27.21
C TYR A 77 24.32 12.45 -28.30
N TRP A 78 23.73 11.37 -28.76
CA TRP A 78 24.28 10.59 -29.87
C TRP A 78 24.12 11.36 -31.19
N LYS A 79 25.11 11.23 -32.08
CA LYS A 79 25.11 11.89 -33.38
C LYS A 79 23.92 11.44 -34.24
N SER A 80 23.49 10.21 -34.09
CA SER A 80 22.32 9.63 -34.75
C SER A 80 21.71 8.56 -33.87
N PHE A 81 20.41 8.41 -33.94
CA PHE A 81 19.65 7.37 -33.29
C PHE A 81 19.02 6.49 -34.37
N GLY A 82 19.19 5.17 -34.23
CA GLY A 82 18.57 4.20 -35.13
C GLY A 82 17.20 3.77 -34.62
N SER A 83 16.99 2.45 -34.55
CA SER A 83 15.80 1.86 -33.96
C SER A 83 16.07 1.39 -32.53
N LEU A 84 15.07 1.51 -31.67
CA LEU A 84 15.06 0.98 -30.31
C LEU A 84 14.01 -0.11 -30.19
N THR A 85 14.44 -1.31 -29.83
CA THR A 85 13.52 -2.40 -29.47
C THR A 85 13.66 -2.70 -27.98
N ILE A 86 12.53 -2.64 -27.27
CA ILE A 86 12.44 -2.93 -25.85
C ILE A 86 11.63 -4.20 -25.70
N THR A 87 12.23 -5.24 -25.13
CA THR A 87 11.51 -6.48 -24.81
C THR A 87 11.53 -6.71 -23.31
N VAL A 88 10.35 -6.84 -22.72
CA VAL A 88 10.16 -7.13 -21.31
C VAL A 88 9.73 -8.57 -21.16
N PHE A 89 10.56 -9.36 -20.48
CA PHE A 89 10.24 -10.73 -20.07
C PHE A 89 9.77 -10.70 -18.63
N GLN A 90 8.61 -11.27 -18.38
CA GLN A 90 8.05 -11.31 -17.05
C GLN A 90 8.01 -12.73 -16.51
N ASP A 91 8.59 -12.96 -15.34
CA ASP A 91 8.46 -14.20 -14.61
C ASP A 91 7.13 -14.24 -13.82
N GLY A 92 6.41 -15.31 -13.98
CA GLY A 92 5.05 -15.68 -13.63
C GLY A 92 4.27 -15.03 -12.49
N GLN A 93 4.89 -14.47 -11.46
CA GLN A 93 4.18 -13.95 -10.28
C GLN A 93 3.97 -12.42 -10.27
N LEU A 94 4.62 -11.71 -11.17
CA LEU A 94 4.57 -10.27 -11.26
C LEU A 94 3.81 -9.86 -12.53
N LYS A 95 2.91 -8.92 -12.43
CA LYS A 95 2.26 -8.33 -13.62
C LYS A 95 2.63 -6.86 -13.72
N PRO A 96 3.11 -6.40 -14.90
CA PRO A 96 3.20 -4.98 -15.17
C PRO A 96 1.81 -4.37 -15.03
N ILE A 97 1.70 -3.28 -14.30
CA ILE A 97 0.45 -2.56 -14.14
C ILE A 97 0.36 -1.48 -15.19
N THR A 98 1.45 -0.72 -15.33
CA THR A 98 1.53 0.42 -16.24
C THR A 98 2.93 0.57 -16.79
N THR A 99 3.01 1.13 -17.99
CA THR A 99 4.25 1.60 -18.60
C THR A 99 3.98 2.92 -19.34
N ASN A 100 4.99 3.77 -19.44
CA ASN A 100 4.93 4.97 -20.26
C ASN A 100 5.23 4.71 -21.76
N LEU A 101 5.47 3.45 -22.13
CA LEU A 101 5.74 3.05 -23.52
C LEU A 101 4.48 2.87 -24.38
N GLY A 102 3.28 2.99 -23.77
CA GLY A 102 2.02 2.70 -24.45
C GLY A 102 1.79 1.20 -24.65
N ASN A 103 0.98 0.85 -25.64
CA ASN A 103 0.69 -0.55 -25.96
C ASN A 103 1.87 -1.21 -26.67
N PRO A 104 2.22 -2.47 -26.35
CA PRO A 104 3.27 -3.19 -27.06
C PRO A 104 2.86 -3.46 -28.50
N LYS A 105 3.83 -3.45 -29.40
CA LYS A 105 3.64 -3.80 -30.81
C LYS A 105 3.35 -5.29 -30.97
N GLU A 106 4.02 -6.11 -30.16
CA GLU A 106 3.86 -7.55 -30.15
C GLU A 106 3.73 -8.05 -28.71
N GLY A 107 2.90 -9.08 -28.53
CA GLY A 107 2.64 -9.69 -27.23
C GLY A 107 1.57 -8.95 -26.42
N LYS A 108 1.50 -9.27 -25.14
CA LYS A 108 0.56 -8.66 -24.16
C LYS A 108 1.33 -8.26 -22.91
N ILE A 109 0.96 -7.11 -22.36
CA ILE A 109 1.47 -6.70 -21.05
C ILE A 109 1.15 -7.79 -20.02
N GLY A 110 2.19 -8.35 -19.40
CA GLY A 110 2.06 -9.42 -18.40
C GLY A 110 2.58 -10.79 -18.84
N ALA A 111 3.19 -10.89 -20.02
CA ALA A 111 3.94 -12.07 -20.49
C ALA A 111 5.25 -11.61 -21.14
N ILE A 112 5.38 -11.76 -22.44
CA ILE A 112 6.45 -11.16 -23.22
C ILE A 112 5.84 -10.00 -23.97
N SER A 113 6.42 -8.82 -23.84
CA SER A 113 5.93 -7.61 -24.48
C SER A 113 7.07 -6.90 -25.20
N THR A 114 6.88 -6.57 -26.47
CA THR A 114 7.89 -5.93 -27.31
C THR A 114 7.38 -4.61 -27.86
N TRP A 115 8.17 -3.58 -27.70
CA TRP A 115 7.97 -2.25 -28.28
C TRP A 115 9.10 -1.96 -29.27
N SER A 116 8.79 -1.29 -30.36
CA SER A 116 9.75 -0.86 -31.34
C SER A 116 9.51 0.59 -31.70
N PHE A 117 10.56 1.39 -31.65
CA PHE A 117 10.54 2.82 -31.87
C PHE A 117 11.62 3.20 -32.89
N ASN A 118 11.32 4.10 -33.81
CA ASN A 118 12.27 4.70 -34.73
C ASN A 118 12.86 6.02 -34.20
N GLU A 119 12.30 6.51 -33.09
CA GLU A 119 12.72 7.70 -32.38
C GLU A 119 12.74 7.39 -30.87
N LEU A 120 13.39 8.23 -30.07
CA LEU A 120 13.37 8.09 -28.61
C LEU A 120 11.95 8.31 -28.07
N PRO A 121 11.32 7.31 -27.45
CA PRO A 121 9.93 7.43 -26.99
C PRO A 121 9.79 8.37 -25.81
N SER A 122 10.79 8.45 -24.96
CA SER A 122 10.83 9.31 -23.78
C SER A 122 12.25 9.36 -23.23
N ASP A 123 12.53 10.27 -22.28
CA ASP A 123 13.81 10.35 -21.59
C ASP A 123 14.04 9.20 -20.62
N MET A 124 12.95 8.58 -20.16
CA MET A 124 12.97 7.52 -19.17
C MET A 124 11.91 6.47 -19.49
N ILE A 125 12.32 5.21 -19.44
CA ILE A 125 11.39 4.07 -19.44
C ILE A 125 10.96 3.85 -18.00
N GLN A 126 9.64 3.78 -17.80
CA GLN A 126 9.04 3.45 -16.52
C GLN A 126 8.16 2.22 -16.66
N ILE A 127 8.42 1.19 -15.83
CA ILE A 127 7.61 -0.02 -15.76
C ILE A 127 7.22 -0.24 -14.30
N LYS A 128 5.92 -0.16 -14.01
CA LYS A 128 5.37 -0.43 -12.68
C LYS A 128 4.70 -1.78 -12.64
N TYR A 129 4.93 -2.53 -11.57
CA TYR A 129 4.35 -3.85 -11.40
C TYR A 129 4.05 -4.16 -9.93
N LYS A 130 3.11 -5.07 -9.69
CA LYS A 130 2.69 -5.58 -8.37
C LYS A 130 2.69 -7.09 -8.34
N THR A 131 2.85 -7.64 -7.14
CA THR A 131 2.60 -9.06 -6.91
C THR A 131 1.09 -9.34 -6.93
N LEU A 132 0.72 -10.48 -7.49
CA LEU A 132 -0.67 -10.94 -7.44
C LEU A 132 -1.00 -11.37 -6.01
N ILE A 133 -2.13 -10.89 -5.50
CA ILE A 133 -2.66 -11.24 -4.19
C ILE A 133 -3.98 -12.01 -4.33
N SER A 134 -4.32 -12.79 -3.30
CA SER A 134 -5.56 -13.57 -3.26
C SER A 134 -6.81 -12.69 -3.34
N GLN A 135 -7.92 -13.25 -3.81
CA GLN A 135 -9.19 -12.53 -3.85
C GLN A 135 -9.68 -12.16 -2.44
N THR A 136 -9.45 -13.04 -1.46
CA THR A 136 -9.76 -12.75 -0.04
C THR A 136 -9.01 -11.52 0.46
N ALA A 137 -7.69 -11.42 0.16
CA ALA A 137 -6.91 -10.24 0.52
C ALA A 137 -7.46 -8.96 -0.12
N LYS A 138 -7.84 -9.01 -1.41
CA LYS A 138 -8.47 -7.87 -2.11
C LYS A 138 -9.76 -7.42 -1.44
N THR A 139 -10.62 -8.35 -1.08
CA THR A 139 -11.90 -8.06 -0.40
C THR A 139 -11.65 -7.40 0.96
N LEU A 140 -10.70 -7.92 1.75
CA LEU A 140 -10.40 -7.35 3.06
C LEU A 140 -9.73 -5.98 2.98
N ILE A 141 -8.85 -5.75 1.98
CA ILE A 141 -8.32 -4.42 1.69
C ILE A 141 -9.46 -3.44 1.36
N SER A 142 -10.44 -3.87 0.57
CA SER A 142 -11.61 -3.06 0.20
C SER A 142 -12.53 -2.73 1.39
N ILE A 143 -12.66 -3.66 2.35
CA ILE A 143 -13.45 -3.45 3.59
C ILE A 143 -12.70 -2.50 4.53
N GLU A 144 -11.37 -2.50 4.48
CA GLU A 144 -10.46 -1.76 5.36
C GLU A 144 -10.57 -2.16 6.85
N PRO A 145 -9.56 -1.88 7.68
CA PRO A 145 -9.59 -2.15 9.12
C PRO A 145 -10.79 -1.53 9.85
N PHE A 146 -11.22 -0.35 9.40
CA PHE A 146 -12.36 0.34 9.97
C PHE A 146 -13.66 -0.40 9.72
N GLY A 147 -13.86 -0.92 8.52
CA GLY A 147 -15.02 -1.75 8.19
C GLY A 147 -15.06 -3.05 9.01
N ILE A 148 -13.90 -3.71 9.18
CA ILE A 148 -13.79 -4.91 10.03
C ILE A 148 -14.18 -4.59 11.49
N MET A 149 -13.74 -3.46 12.02
CA MET A 149 -14.12 -2.98 13.35
C MET A 149 -15.64 -2.78 13.47
N ILE A 150 -16.28 -2.18 12.46
CA ILE A 150 -17.74 -1.96 12.47
C ILE A 150 -18.49 -3.29 12.46
N TYR A 151 -18.11 -4.27 11.63
CA TYR A 151 -18.73 -5.59 11.60
C TYR A 151 -18.58 -6.32 12.94
N CYS A 152 -17.37 -6.28 13.53
CA CYS A 152 -17.12 -6.82 14.86
C CYS A 152 -18.00 -6.13 15.91
N GLY A 153 -18.06 -4.80 15.88
CA GLY A 153 -18.87 -3.99 16.78
C GLY A 153 -20.36 -4.29 16.70
N PHE A 154 -20.89 -4.46 15.49
CA PHE A 154 -22.29 -4.81 15.28
C PHE A 154 -22.62 -6.19 15.87
N LEU A 155 -21.76 -7.18 15.66
CA LEU A 155 -21.93 -8.52 16.24
C LEU A 155 -21.92 -8.48 17.78
N LEU A 156 -20.93 -7.77 18.35
CA LEU A 156 -20.81 -7.61 19.79
C LEU A 156 -22.00 -6.84 20.40
N PHE A 157 -22.51 -5.85 19.67
CA PHE A 157 -23.69 -5.09 20.06
C PHE A 157 -24.92 -6.01 20.19
N ILE A 158 -25.18 -6.87 19.20
CA ILE A 158 -26.27 -7.84 19.24
C ILE A 158 -26.13 -8.76 20.47
N ILE A 159 -24.92 -9.32 20.67
CA ILE A 159 -24.64 -10.19 21.82
C ILE A 159 -24.91 -9.43 23.13
N HIS A 160 -24.44 -8.19 23.23
CA HIS A 160 -24.63 -7.38 24.43
C HIS A 160 -26.12 -7.09 24.72
N ILE A 161 -26.92 -6.79 23.69
CA ILE A 161 -28.38 -6.61 23.84
C ILE A 161 -29.05 -7.89 24.36
N VAL A 162 -28.69 -9.04 23.83
CA VAL A 162 -29.19 -10.34 24.31
C VAL A 162 -28.84 -10.56 25.78
N LEU A 163 -27.61 -10.25 26.19
CA LEU A 163 -27.18 -10.36 27.57
C LEU A 163 -27.94 -9.38 28.50
N ILE A 164 -28.19 -8.14 28.06
CA ILE A 164 -29.01 -7.17 28.79
C ILE A 164 -30.42 -7.72 28.99
N PHE A 165 -31.04 -8.27 27.94
CA PHE A 165 -32.37 -8.84 27.99
C PHE A 165 -32.45 -10.03 28.99
N TRP A 166 -31.52 -10.97 28.95
CA TRP A 166 -31.44 -12.09 29.87
C TRP A 166 -31.24 -11.63 31.32
N TYR A 167 -30.34 -10.70 31.56
CA TYR A 167 -30.09 -10.13 32.88
C TYR A 167 -31.35 -9.46 33.43
N ARG A 168 -32.09 -8.70 32.63
CA ARG A 168 -33.30 -7.99 33.04
C ARG A 168 -34.48 -8.96 33.29
N LYS A 169 -34.54 -10.06 32.56
CA LYS A 169 -35.56 -11.09 32.82
C LYS A 169 -35.46 -11.67 34.26
N ILE A 170 -34.24 -11.77 34.77
CA ILE A 170 -33.97 -12.30 36.12
C ILE A 170 -34.02 -11.20 37.18
N ASN A 171 -33.54 -9.99 36.85
CA ASN A 171 -33.27 -8.89 37.81
C ASN A 171 -34.07 -7.61 37.47
N ILE A 172 -35.37 -7.72 37.26
CA ILE A 172 -36.22 -6.59 36.80
C ILE A 172 -36.27 -5.43 37.80
N THR A 173 -36.20 -5.74 39.10
CA THR A 173 -36.31 -4.75 40.20
C THR A 173 -35.08 -3.93 40.42
N ARG A 174 -33.89 -4.40 39.98
CA ARG A 174 -32.64 -3.69 40.17
C ARG A 174 -32.57 -2.40 39.33
N LYS A 175 -32.22 -1.27 39.95
CA LYS A 175 -32.09 0.03 39.25
C LYS A 175 -30.91 0.00 38.26
N GLN A 176 -29.79 -0.57 38.65
CA GLN A 176 -28.54 -0.61 37.84
C GLN A 176 -28.33 -2.02 37.25
N SER A 177 -27.82 -2.05 36.02
CA SER A 177 -27.44 -3.26 35.32
C SER A 177 -25.92 -3.32 35.17
N TRP A 178 -25.28 -4.22 35.89
CA TRP A 178 -23.83 -4.46 35.73
C TRP A 178 -23.47 -4.90 34.30
N VAL A 179 -24.39 -5.61 33.63
CA VAL A 179 -24.17 -6.03 32.25
C VAL A 179 -24.03 -4.82 31.32
N VAL A 180 -24.85 -3.78 31.51
CA VAL A 180 -24.73 -2.54 30.74
C VAL A 180 -23.40 -1.87 31.00
N ILE A 181 -22.98 -1.71 32.25
CA ILE A 181 -21.74 -1.03 32.62
C ILE A 181 -20.53 -1.78 32.03
N LEU A 182 -20.40 -3.09 32.32
CA LEU A 182 -19.28 -3.90 31.87
C LEU A 182 -19.22 -4.01 30.36
N GLY A 183 -20.36 -4.24 29.71
CA GLY A 183 -20.42 -4.34 28.24
C GLY A 183 -20.10 -3.02 27.57
N SER A 184 -20.51 -1.86 28.17
CA SER A 184 -20.18 -0.55 27.62
C SER A 184 -18.68 -0.23 27.67
N ILE A 185 -17.95 -0.84 28.59
CA ILE A 185 -16.48 -0.73 28.65
C ILE A 185 -15.82 -1.74 27.70
N LEU A 186 -16.23 -3.00 27.76
CA LEU A 186 -15.56 -4.09 27.06
C LEU A 186 -15.79 -4.04 25.55
N VAL A 187 -17.01 -3.73 25.08
CA VAL A 187 -17.30 -3.76 23.64
C VAL A 187 -16.43 -2.74 22.87
N PRO A 188 -16.34 -1.46 23.25
CA PRO A 188 -15.43 -0.53 22.58
C PRO A 188 -13.95 -0.94 22.63
N ILE A 189 -13.49 -1.54 23.74
CA ILE A 189 -12.11 -2.06 23.84
C ILE A 189 -11.89 -3.17 22.81
N ILE A 190 -12.81 -4.13 22.72
CA ILE A 190 -12.70 -5.25 21.77
C ILE A 190 -12.76 -4.71 20.33
N MET A 191 -13.61 -3.73 20.05
CA MET A 191 -13.67 -3.10 18.72
C MET A 191 -12.32 -2.48 18.33
N LEU A 192 -11.69 -1.72 19.23
CA LEU A 192 -10.37 -1.15 18.99
C LEU A 192 -9.31 -2.23 18.81
N TYR A 193 -9.36 -3.28 19.60
CA TYR A 193 -8.45 -4.41 19.44
C TYR A 193 -8.62 -5.09 18.08
N CYS A 194 -9.86 -5.31 17.62
CA CYS A 194 -10.16 -5.82 16.28
C CYS A 194 -9.61 -4.89 15.19
N TYR A 195 -9.79 -3.58 15.34
CA TYR A 195 -9.22 -2.60 14.42
C TYR A 195 -7.69 -2.73 14.31
N MET A 196 -6.99 -2.73 15.43
CA MET A 196 -5.53 -2.81 15.44
C MET A 196 -5.01 -4.14 14.89
N LYS A 197 -5.68 -5.26 15.22
CA LYS A 197 -5.29 -6.60 14.75
C LYS A 197 -5.62 -6.83 13.29
N SER A 198 -6.61 -6.14 12.73
CA SER A 198 -6.98 -6.29 11.32
C SER A 198 -5.86 -5.88 10.36
N TYR A 199 -5.01 -4.92 10.72
CA TYR A 199 -3.82 -4.57 9.93
C TYR A 199 -2.88 -5.75 9.76
N ALA A 200 -2.45 -6.34 10.87
CA ALA A 200 -1.58 -7.51 10.83
C ALA A 200 -2.24 -8.72 10.15
N PHE A 201 -3.56 -8.87 10.30
CA PHE A 201 -4.31 -9.94 9.65
C PHE A 201 -4.33 -9.77 8.12
N ILE A 202 -4.60 -8.57 7.63
CA ILE A 202 -4.57 -8.26 6.19
C ILE A 202 -3.15 -8.44 5.64
N ASP A 203 -2.12 -7.92 6.33
CA ASP A 203 -0.73 -8.09 5.93
C ASP A 203 -0.32 -9.56 5.81
N ASN A 204 -0.73 -10.40 6.76
CA ASN A 204 -0.46 -11.83 6.72
C ASN A 204 -1.12 -12.52 5.52
N LEU A 205 -2.31 -12.08 5.12
CA LEU A 205 -3.00 -12.62 3.94
C LEU A 205 -2.37 -12.14 2.62
N ILE A 206 -1.80 -10.93 2.60
CA ILE A 206 -1.03 -10.43 1.46
C ILE A 206 0.33 -11.15 1.39
N GLY A 207 0.92 -11.47 2.54
CA GLY A 207 2.20 -12.17 2.64
C GLY A 207 3.40 -11.27 2.33
N ILE A 208 4.36 -11.79 1.55
CA ILE A 208 5.64 -11.10 1.23
C ILE A 208 5.41 -9.77 0.50
N ALA A 209 4.31 -9.66 -0.25
CA ALA A 209 3.95 -8.46 -1.00
C ALA A 209 3.38 -7.33 -0.12
N ALA A 210 3.12 -7.56 1.17
CA ALA A 210 2.59 -6.54 2.07
C ALA A 210 3.61 -5.42 2.30
N SER A 211 3.14 -4.18 2.24
CA SER A 211 3.97 -3.00 2.51
C SER A 211 4.29 -2.85 3.99
N LYS A 212 3.39 -3.31 4.88
CA LYS A 212 3.49 -3.21 6.35
C LYS A 212 3.66 -1.78 6.87
N ARG A 213 3.29 -0.78 6.08
CA ARG A 213 3.32 0.65 6.45
C ARG A 213 1.90 1.19 6.50
N HIS A 214 1.35 1.36 7.70
CA HIS A 214 -0.04 1.73 7.93
C HIS A 214 -0.21 3.07 8.66
N GLY A 215 0.82 3.92 8.64
CA GLY A 215 0.78 5.23 9.29
C GLY A 215 0.56 5.12 10.80
N TYR A 216 -0.14 6.11 11.35
CA TYR A 216 -0.37 6.23 12.80
C TYR A 216 -1.69 5.57 13.25
N TYR A 217 -1.98 4.35 12.79
CA TYR A 217 -3.24 3.66 13.11
C TYR A 217 -3.52 3.51 14.63
N ILE A 218 -2.47 3.54 15.46
CA ILE A 218 -2.57 3.48 16.92
C ILE A 218 -3.29 4.70 17.53
N LEU A 219 -3.31 5.84 16.81
CA LEU A 219 -3.99 7.05 17.28
C LEU A 219 -5.50 6.87 17.45
N ILE A 220 -6.09 5.82 16.87
CA ILE A 220 -7.50 5.47 17.09
C ILE A 220 -7.84 5.30 18.57
N ILE A 221 -6.85 4.99 19.43
CA ILE A 221 -7.05 4.88 20.90
C ILE A 221 -7.60 6.16 21.49
N VAL A 222 -7.26 7.34 20.94
CA VAL A 222 -7.77 8.64 21.41
C VAL A 222 -9.29 8.74 21.23
N VAL A 223 -9.87 7.99 20.30
CA VAL A 223 -11.32 7.96 20.05
C VAL A 223 -12.07 7.11 21.09
N TYR A 224 -11.36 6.26 21.85
CA TYR A 224 -11.95 5.34 22.83
C TYR A 224 -12.89 6.00 23.84
N PRO A 225 -12.52 7.13 24.52
CA PRO A 225 -13.42 7.77 25.48
C PRO A 225 -14.76 8.20 24.87
N VAL A 226 -14.71 8.71 23.64
CA VAL A 226 -15.92 9.13 22.90
C VAL A 226 -16.79 7.91 22.56
N MET A 227 -16.18 6.84 22.04
CA MET A 227 -16.87 5.59 21.74
C MET A 227 -17.54 5.01 22.99
N LEU A 228 -16.83 5.01 24.13
CA LEU A 228 -17.34 4.52 25.41
C LEU A 228 -18.58 5.29 25.84
N ILE A 229 -18.51 6.63 25.85
CA ILE A 229 -19.65 7.48 26.27
C ILE A 229 -20.86 7.25 25.37
N VAL A 230 -20.65 7.31 24.04
CA VAL A 230 -21.76 7.13 23.08
C VAL A 230 -22.38 5.73 23.21
N TYR A 231 -21.54 4.70 23.28
CA TYR A 231 -22.01 3.31 23.40
C TYR A 231 -22.76 3.09 24.73
N MET A 232 -22.26 3.65 25.84
CA MET A 232 -22.90 3.58 27.15
C MET A 232 -24.28 4.25 27.14
N LEU A 233 -24.40 5.43 26.53
CA LEU A 233 -25.70 6.11 26.40
C LEU A 233 -26.72 5.29 25.62
N ILE A 234 -26.31 4.74 24.48
CA ILE A 234 -27.18 3.90 23.64
C ILE A 234 -27.67 2.68 24.43
N THR A 235 -26.76 1.93 25.05
CA THR A 235 -27.10 0.70 25.77
C THR A 235 -27.90 0.99 27.04
N TRP A 236 -27.68 2.12 27.71
CA TRP A 236 -28.48 2.57 28.84
C TRP A 236 -29.93 2.88 28.44
N VAL A 237 -30.14 3.59 27.32
CA VAL A 237 -31.50 3.84 26.80
C VAL A 237 -32.21 2.53 26.47
N ILE A 238 -31.52 1.61 25.80
CA ILE A 238 -32.05 0.29 25.45
C ILE A 238 -32.42 -0.49 26.73
N ASP A 239 -31.58 -0.48 27.75
CA ASP A 239 -31.84 -1.12 29.04
C ASP A 239 -33.12 -0.59 29.70
N ILE A 240 -33.34 0.73 29.69
CA ILE A 240 -34.57 1.35 30.20
C ILE A 240 -35.78 0.86 29.43
N ILE A 241 -35.69 0.78 28.11
CA ILE A 241 -36.82 0.29 27.26
C ILE A 241 -37.14 -1.17 27.56
N ILE A 242 -36.12 -2.03 27.61
CA ILE A 242 -36.27 -3.46 27.92
C ILE A 242 -36.91 -3.63 29.30
N ARG A 243 -36.41 -2.91 30.32
CA ARG A 243 -36.93 -2.97 31.69
C ARG A 243 -38.39 -2.55 31.76
N LYS A 244 -38.78 -1.43 31.12
CA LYS A 244 -40.18 -0.97 31.06
C LYS A 244 -41.11 -2.00 30.39
N LYS A 245 -40.67 -2.61 29.28
CA LYS A 245 -41.44 -3.61 28.55
C LYS A 245 -41.64 -4.87 29.35
N LEU A 246 -40.60 -5.39 30.01
CA LEU A 246 -40.73 -6.58 30.86
C LEU A 246 -41.60 -6.31 32.08
N ALA A 247 -41.52 -5.16 32.74
CA ALA A 247 -42.36 -4.81 33.88
C ALA A 247 -43.85 -4.70 33.51
N LYS A 248 -44.19 -4.32 32.28
CA LYS A 248 -45.59 -4.29 31.80
C LYS A 248 -46.15 -5.68 31.57
N ASN A 249 -45.34 -6.66 31.17
CA ASN A 249 -45.76 -8.01 30.90
C ASN A 249 -45.85 -8.89 32.15
N THR A 250 -45.42 -8.40 33.30
CA THR A 250 -45.43 -9.10 34.60
C THR A 250 -46.61 -8.67 35.49
N LYS A 251 -47.34 -7.64 35.06
CA LYS A 251 -48.63 -7.23 35.64
C LYS A 251 -49.79 -7.88 34.86
#